data_10750c105633d3f8053d5ecb7f951913
#
_entry.id   10750c105633d3f8053d5ecb7f951913
#
_cell.length_a   1.000
_cell.length_b   1.000
_cell.length_c   1.000
_cell.angle_alpha   90.00
_cell.angle_beta   90.00
_cell.angle_gamma   90.00
#
_symmetry.space_group_name_H-M   'P 1'
#
loop_
_entity.id
_entity.type
_entity.pdbx_description
1 polymer ?
#
loop_
_entity_poly.entity_id
_entity_poly.type
_entity_poly.pdbx_seq_one_letter_code
_entity_poly.pdbx_strand_id
1 'polypeptide(L)'
;MYTSRRNLLRKIFRGMVAGIFGPRFFLRQGGRTSFGQELPTSAASSVHPDSAESIPIVDTHQHLWDLSKFRLPWLRGAPKLNRSFLVADYLEATSGLPIVKAIYMEVAVEESQLAEEADWVIELCASGKGPTVAAVIGGRPARGDFDSYIRRFGASPYVKGIRHILPGDQPQLWEKEEFIRGIRLLGELGLSFDLCPPPTMLEAADRLVQKCPGTRFILDHCGNADPVAFMSKARLRTAQIDRAPHHSPGQWREGIDRLAGHPNVVCKISGIIARAPADRWVPEDLAPIVNACIDAFGEDRVIFGSDWPVCTLTASLREWVEALQKIVADRPLALRQKLFYQNAVRFYGLS
;
A
#
# COMPACT_ATOMS: atom_id res chain seq x y z
N MET A 1 18.92 -10.58 25.16
CA MET A 1 18.10 -9.43 25.55
C MET A 1 17.03 -9.22 24.48
N TYR A 2 15.86 -9.76 24.74
CA TYR A 2 14.73 -9.82 23.77
C TYR A 2 13.66 -8.81 24.19
N THR A 3 13.80 -7.56 23.77
CA THR A 3 12.76 -6.56 23.98
C THR A 3 12.72 -5.64 22.77
N SER A 4 12.00 -5.99 21.69
CA SER A 4 11.86 -4.95 20.70
C SER A 4 10.80 -5.05 19.60
N ARG A 5 10.33 -6.23 19.18
CA ARG A 5 9.28 -6.30 18.14
C ARG A 5 7.94 -5.69 18.57
N ARG A 6 7.70 -5.60 19.89
CA ARG A 6 6.47 -5.02 20.46
C ARG A 6 6.33 -3.51 20.29
N ASN A 7 7.42 -2.78 20.08
CA ASN A 7 7.40 -1.32 20.17
C ASN A 7 7.22 -0.59 18.81
N LEU A 8 7.68 -1.14 17.70
CA LEU A 8 7.54 -0.49 16.39
C LEU A 8 6.11 -0.57 15.86
N LEU A 9 5.55 -1.76 15.87
CA LEU A 9 4.15 -1.95 15.47
C LEU A 9 3.20 -1.23 16.45
N ARG A 10 3.54 -1.18 17.75
CA ARG A 10 2.82 -0.34 18.72
C ARG A 10 2.94 1.16 18.43
N LYS A 11 4.08 1.67 17.95
CA LYS A 11 4.22 3.09 17.58
C LYS A 11 3.45 3.40 16.29
N ILE A 12 3.44 2.51 15.31
CA ILE A 12 2.64 2.65 14.09
C ILE A 12 1.14 2.67 14.45
N PHE A 13 0.70 1.84 15.43
CA PHE A 13 -0.71 1.70 15.81
C PHE A 13 -1.14 2.53 17.03
N ARG A 14 -0.23 3.01 17.92
CA ARG A 14 -0.61 3.86 19.05
C ARG A 14 -1.17 5.23 18.67
N GLY A 15 -0.92 5.71 17.47
CA GLY A 15 -1.54 6.91 16.94
C GLY A 15 -2.99 6.73 16.47
N MET A 16 -3.50 5.49 16.42
CA MET A 16 -4.81 5.16 15.86
C MET A 16 -5.92 4.87 16.90
N VAL A 17 -5.60 4.76 18.19
CA VAL A 17 -6.57 4.36 19.22
C VAL A 17 -6.76 5.48 20.26
N ALA A 18 -7.45 6.53 19.87
CA ALA A 18 -8.10 7.44 20.83
C ALA A 18 -9.37 8.01 20.16
N GLY A 19 -10.51 7.40 20.40
CA GLY A 19 -11.80 7.92 19.96
C GLY A 19 -12.87 6.85 19.82
N ILE A 20 -13.29 6.25 20.94
CA ILE A 20 -14.51 5.42 20.95
C ILE A 20 -15.53 6.13 21.82
N PHE A 21 -16.65 6.60 21.25
CA PHE A 21 -17.94 6.70 21.94
C PHE A 21 -19.08 6.31 20.99
N GLY A 22 -19.96 5.53 21.51
CA GLY A 22 -20.91 4.57 21.06
C GLY A 22 -22.13 5.04 20.22
N PRO A 23 -23.00 4.08 19.89
CA PRO A 23 -23.98 4.18 18.79
C PRO A 23 -25.30 4.81 19.24
N ARG A 24 -25.96 5.57 18.37
CA ARG A 24 -27.39 5.84 18.47
C ARG A 24 -28.11 5.24 17.28
N PHE A 25 -28.89 4.20 17.58
CA PHE A 25 -29.93 3.62 16.72
C PHE A 25 -31.04 4.64 16.48
N PHE A 26 -31.48 4.80 15.24
CA PHE A 26 -32.81 5.27 14.90
C PHE A 26 -33.44 4.33 13.90
N LEU A 27 -34.44 3.59 14.39
CA LEU A 27 -35.42 2.86 13.61
C LEU A 27 -36.41 3.84 12.97
N ARG A 28 -36.71 3.68 11.68
CA ARG A 28 -37.93 4.22 11.10
C ARG A 28 -38.61 3.18 10.21
N GLN A 29 -39.82 2.88 10.60
CA GLN A 29 -40.75 1.95 9.93
C GLN A 29 -41.43 2.57 8.71
N GLY A 30 -41.66 1.77 7.69
CA GLY A 30 -42.94 1.45 7.09
C GLY A 30 -43.60 2.45 6.12
N GLY A 31 -43.91 1.97 4.92
CA GLY A 31 -44.88 2.57 4.02
C GLY A 31 -44.90 1.86 2.66
N ARG A 32 -45.74 0.83 2.54
CA ARG A 32 -46.13 0.25 1.23
C ARG A 32 -47.18 1.14 0.59
N THR A 33 -47.05 1.42 -0.72
CA THR A 33 -48.19 1.59 -1.64
C THR A 33 -47.80 1.10 -3.03
N SER A 34 -48.63 0.21 -3.56
CA SER A 34 -48.68 -0.29 -4.93
C SER A 34 -49.45 0.70 -5.81
N PHE A 35 -49.07 0.84 -7.10
CA PHE A 35 -50.01 0.90 -8.23
C PHE A 35 -49.28 1.17 -9.55
N GLY A 36 -49.67 0.39 -10.60
CA GLY A 36 -49.94 0.87 -11.95
C GLY A 36 -48.83 0.67 -13.00
N GLN A 37 -48.99 -0.39 -13.78
CA GLN A 37 -48.35 -0.54 -15.11
C GLN A 37 -48.81 0.53 -16.07
N GLU A 38 -47.89 1.13 -16.80
CA GLU A 38 -48.09 1.50 -18.21
C GLU A 38 -46.74 1.55 -18.91
N LEU A 39 -46.64 0.81 -20.03
CA LEU A 39 -45.50 0.85 -20.96
C LEU A 39 -45.76 2.02 -21.95
N PRO A 40 -44.76 2.78 -22.27
CA PRO A 40 -44.70 3.47 -23.56
C PRO A 40 -43.54 2.98 -24.43
N THR A 41 -43.90 2.75 -25.65
CA THR A 41 -43.19 2.55 -26.91
C THR A 41 -41.87 3.27 -27.07
N SER A 42 -40.88 2.50 -27.61
CA SER A 42 -39.83 2.90 -28.53
C SER A 42 -39.49 4.41 -28.62
N ALA A 43 -38.38 4.79 -27.99
CA ALA A 43 -37.67 6.01 -28.33
C ALA A 43 -36.22 5.66 -28.65
N ALA A 44 -35.73 6.20 -29.73
CA ALA A 44 -34.42 6.01 -30.32
C ALA A 44 -33.29 6.12 -29.32
N SER A 45 -32.33 5.21 -29.42
CA SER A 45 -31.06 5.26 -28.74
C SER A 45 -30.34 6.57 -29.06
N SER A 46 -30.40 7.52 -28.15
CA SER A 46 -29.42 8.58 -28.08
C SER A 46 -28.13 7.97 -27.55
N VAL A 47 -27.16 7.73 -28.41
CA VAL A 47 -25.79 7.44 -28.09
C VAL A 47 -25.26 8.63 -27.29
N HIS A 48 -25.18 8.52 -25.98
CA HIS A 48 -24.44 9.47 -25.17
C HIS A 48 -22.94 9.28 -25.48
N PRO A 49 -22.22 10.29 -25.95
CA PRO A 49 -20.77 10.24 -26.15
C PRO A 49 -20.08 10.64 -24.86
N ASP A 50 -20.10 9.78 -23.82
CA ASP A 50 -19.26 9.93 -22.62
C ASP A 50 -19.21 8.62 -21.82
N SER A 51 -18.88 7.51 -22.47
CA SER A 51 -18.18 6.42 -21.76
C SER A 51 -16.68 6.75 -21.84
N ALA A 52 -16.22 7.69 -21.00
CA ALA A 52 -14.79 7.76 -20.69
C ALA A 52 -14.39 6.37 -20.20
N GLU A 53 -13.68 5.59 -21.03
CA GLU A 53 -13.19 4.26 -20.64
C GLU A 53 -12.51 4.40 -19.29
N SER A 54 -13.03 3.70 -18.29
CA SER A 54 -12.47 3.76 -16.95
C SER A 54 -11.02 3.23 -16.99
N ILE A 55 -10.08 3.99 -16.47
CA ILE A 55 -8.66 3.59 -16.44
C ILE A 55 -8.57 2.28 -15.65
N PRO A 56 -8.03 1.19 -16.23
CA PRO A 56 -7.82 -0.05 -15.48
C PRO A 56 -6.81 0.18 -14.36
N ILE A 57 -6.95 -0.57 -13.26
CA ILE A 57 -6.11 -0.42 -12.07
C ILE A 57 -5.34 -1.70 -11.82
N VAL A 58 -4.04 -1.59 -11.60
CA VAL A 58 -3.21 -2.61 -10.95
C VAL A 58 -3.00 -2.18 -9.50
N ASP A 59 -3.55 -2.94 -8.56
CA ASP A 59 -3.29 -2.74 -7.13
C ASP A 59 -1.95 -3.38 -6.76
N THR A 60 -0.92 -2.58 -6.56
CA THR A 60 0.44 -3.07 -6.28
C THR A 60 0.72 -3.31 -4.79
N HIS A 61 -0.30 -3.21 -3.92
CA HIS A 61 -0.12 -3.39 -2.48
C HIS A 61 -1.36 -3.99 -1.81
N GLN A 62 -1.61 -5.26 -2.11
CA GLN A 62 -2.69 -6.04 -1.53
C GLN A 62 -2.15 -6.95 -0.44
N HIS A 63 -2.78 -6.97 0.73
CA HIS A 63 -2.51 -7.96 1.76
C HIS A 63 -3.66 -8.95 1.89
N LEU A 64 -3.32 -10.22 2.01
CA LEU A 64 -4.26 -11.30 2.32
C LEU A 64 -3.65 -12.16 3.43
N TRP A 65 -4.44 -12.60 4.38
CA TRP A 65 -4.00 -13.55 5.41
C TRP A 65 -5.13 -14.42 5.94
N ASP A 66 -4.79 -15.64 6.29
CA ASP A 66 -5.65 -16.62 6.92
C ASP A 66 -5.12 -16.92 8.33
N LEU A 67 -5.84 -16.49 9.38
CA LEU A 67 -5.42 -16.69 10.77
C LEU A 67 -5.52 -18.14 11.22
N SER A 68 -6.14 -19.03 10.43
CA SER A 68 -6.08 -20.48 10.68
C SER A 68 -4.74 -21.08 10.28
N LYS A 69 -3.98 -20.40 9.40
CA LYS A 69 -2.68 -20.84 8.87
C LYS A 69 -1.52 -20.04 9.46
N PHE A 70 -1.67 -18.72 9.54
CA PHE A 70 -0.57 -17.81 9.84
C PHE A 70 -0.76 -17.09 11.18
N ARG A 71 0.34 -16.87 11.85
CA ARG A 71 0.42 -16.04 13.04
C ARG A 71 1.01 -14.68 12.68
N LEU A 72 0.23 -13.63 12.95
CA LEU A 72 0.61 -12.24 12.73
C LEU A 72 0.67 -11.51 14.07
N PRO A 73 1.83 -11.51 14.75
CA PRO A 73 1.93 -10.96 16.11
C PRO A 73 1.55 -9.49 16.23
N TRP A 74 1.70 -8.73 15.16
CA TRP A 74 1.38 -7.30 15.10
C TRP A 74 -0.13 -7.00 15.19
N LEU A 75 -1.00 -7.95 14.84
CA LEU A 75 -2.45 -7.78 14.90
C LEU A 75 -2.97 -7.55 16.34
N ARG A 76 -2.20 -7.93 17.36
CA ARG A 76 -2.52 -7.59 18.75
C ARG A 76 -2.65 -6.08 19.00
N GLY A 77 -2.01 -5.25 18.17
CA GLY A 77 -2.11 -3.79 18.20
C GLY A 77 -3.18 -3.22 17.25
N ALA A 78 -3.84 -4.06 16.45
CA ALA A 78 -4.77 -3.66 15.39
C ALA A 78 -6.07 -4.49 15.44
N PRO A 79 -6.92 -4.33 16.46
CA PRO A 79 -8.09 -5.18 16.67
C PRO A 79 -9.07 -5.19 15.50
N LYS A 80 -9.22 -4.09 14.77
CA LYS A 80 -10.07 -4.04 13.55
C LYS A 80 -9.58 -4.96 12.44
N LEU A 81 -8.27 -5.29 12.42
CA LEU A 81 -7.64 -6.15 11.43
C LEU A 81 -7.43 -7.58 11.94
N ASN A 82 -7.80 -7.89 13.20
CA ASN A 82 -7.55 -9.20 13.81
C ASN A 82 -8.63 -10.22 13.42
N ARG A 83 -8.75 -10.46 12.12
CA ARG A 83 -9.53 -11.53 11.47
C ARG A 83 -8.82 -11.97 10.20
N SER A 84 -9.24 -13.06 9.59
CA SER A 84 -8.78 -13.43 8.25
C SER A 84 -9.30 -12.45 7.20
N PHE A 85 -8.47 -12.17 6.19
CA PHE A 85 -8.82 -11.40 4.99
C PHE A 85 -8.38 -12.20 3.78
N LEU A 86 -9.36 -12.74 3.05
CA LEU A 86 -9.16 -13.68 1.96
C LEU A 86 -9.52 -13.04 0.61
N VAL A 87 -9.32 -13.79 -0.46
CA VAL A 87 -9.64 -13.34 -1.83
C VAL A 87 -11.10 -12.91 -1.95
N ALA A 88 -12.04 -13.62 -1.30
CA ALA A 88 -13.46 -13.27 -1.33
C ALA A 88 -13.73 -11.87 -0.71
N ASP A 89 -13.10 -11.58 0.44
CA ASP A 89 -13.20 -10.25 1.08
C ASP A 89 -12.63 -9.14 0.17
N TYR A 90 -11.53 -9.44 -0.53
CA TYR A 90 -10.94 -8.48 -1.46
C TYR A 90 -11.82 -8.23 -2.68
N LEU A 91 -12.40 -9.28 -3.26
CA LEU A 91 -13.35 -9.17 -4.39
C LEU A 91 -14.58 -8.35 -4.00
N GLU A 92 -15.08 -8.53 -2.79
CA GLU A 92 -16.15 -7.70 -2.24
C GLU A 92 -15.72 -6.24 -2.12
N ALA A 93 -14.55 -5.98 -1.51
CA ALA A 93 -14.03 -4.62 -1.32
C ALA A 93 -13.74 -3.88 -2.63
N THR A 94 -13.44 -4.61 -3.71
CA THR A 94 -13.14 -4.06 -5.04
C THR A 94 -14.31 -4.10 -6.00
N SER A 95 -15.48 -4.60 -5.59
CA SER A 95 -16.67 -4.71 -6.44
C SER A 95 -17.01 -3.37 -7.11
N GLY A 96 -17.13 -3.37 -8.45
CA GLY A 96 -17.42 -2.18 -9.25
C GLY A 96 -16.25 -1.18 -9.38
N LEU A 97 -15.03 -1.52 -8.94
CA LEU A 97 -13.81 -0.81 -9.28
C LEU A 97 -13.11 -1.52 -10.46
N PRO A 98 -12.43 -0.80 -11.35
CA PRO A 98 -11.76 -1.38 -12.51
C PRO A 98 -10.39 -2.01 -12.12
N ILE A 99 -10.31 -2.72 -10.98
CA ILE A 99 -9.11 -3.42 -10.55
C ILE A 99 -9.01 -4.72 -11.35
N VAL A 100 -8.03 -4.78 -12.24
CA VAL A 100 -7.83 -5.91 -13.16
C VAL A 100 -6.73 -6.87 -12.70
N LYS A 101 -5.78 -6.38 -11.91
CA LYS A 101 -4.68 -7.18 -11.34
C LYS A 101 -4.35 -6.66 -9.95
N ALA A 102 -3.82 -7.56 -9.10
CA ALA A 102 -3.28 -7.21 -7.79
C ALA A 102 -1.92 -7.90 -7.57
N ILE A 103 -1.06 -7.25 -6.79
CA ILE A 103 0.20 -7.79 -6.32
C ILE A 103 0.11 -7.98 -4.83
N TYR A 104 0.27 -9.23 -4.40
CA TYR A 104 0.34 -9.56 -2.99
C TYR A 104 1.59 -8.95 -2.35
N MET A 105 1.43 -8.40 -1.16
CA MET A 105 2.50 -7.92 -0.30
C MET A 105 2.52 -8.74 0.98
N GLU A 106 3.71 -9.21 1.39
CA GLU A 106 3.93 -9.97 2.63
C GLU A 106 3.27 -9.31 3.84
N VAL A 107 2.86 -10.11 4.83
CA VAL A 107 2.04 -9.63 5.96
C VAL A 107 2.75 -9.70 7.31
N ALA A 108 4.08 -9.77 7.32
CA ALA A 108 4.90 -9.87 8.53
C ALA A 108 4.44 -11.00 9.45
N VAL A 109 4.27 -12.19 8.89
CA VAL A 109 4.04 -13.43 9.65
C VAL A 109 5.17 -13.70 10.66
N GLU A 110 4.97 -14.61 11.61
CA GLU A 110 6.07 -15.10 12.43
C GLU A 110 7.21 -15.61 11.54
N GLU A 111 8.45 -15.37 11.97
CA GLU A 111 9.64 -15.62 11.16
C GLU A 111 9.78 -17.08 10.71
N SER A 112 9.30 -18.01 11.52
CA SER A 112 9.24 -19.44 11.21
C SER A 112 8.28 -19.77 10.06
N GLN A 113 7.36 -18.87 9.71
CA GLN A 113 6.32 -19.07 8.69
C GLN A 113 6.58 -18.34 7.37
N LEU A 114 7.74 -17.68 7.21
CA LEU A 114 8.07 -16.92 5.98
C LEU A 114 8.03 -17.80 4.71
N ALA A 115 8.53 -19.04 4.80
CA ALA A 115 8.51 -19.94 3.67
C ALA A 115 7.10 -20.48 3.35
N GLU A 116 6.31 -20.74 4.40
CA GLU A 116 4.91 -21.17 4.25
C GLU A 116 4.05 -20.06 3.61
N GLU A 117 4.26 -18.79 4.01
CA GLU A 117 3.60 -17.63 3.40
C GLU A 117 3.96 -17.51 1.91
N ALA A 118 5.25 -17.66 1.57
CA ALA A 118 5.73 -17.59 0.19
C ALA A 118 5.14 -18.72 -0.69
N ASP A 119 5.15 -19.96 -0.20
CA ASP A 119 4.55 -21.09 -0.90
C ASP A 119 3.03 -20.85 -1.11
N TRP A 120 2.33 -20.44 -0.06
CA TRP A 120 0.89 -20.18 -0.11
C TRP A 120 0.51 -19.10 -1.14
N VAL A 121 1.24 -17.99 -1.21
CA VAL A 121 0.91 -16.93 -2.16
C VAL A 121 1.29 -17.30 -3.59
N ILE A 122 2.35 -18.09 -3.81
CA ILE A 122 2.70 -18.61 -5.13
C ILE A 122 1.57 -19.51 -5.64
N GLU A 123 1.04 -20.41 -4.79
CA GLU A 123 -0.11 -21.25 -5.13
C GLU A 123 -1.36 -20.41 -5.43
N LEU A 124 -1.60 -19.35 -4.66
CA LEU A 124 -2.69 -18.41 -4.90
C LEU A 124 -2.57 -17.76 -6.29
N CYS A 125 -1.42 -17.22 -6.63
CA CYS A 125 -1.17 -16.62 -7.94
C CYS A 125 -1.37 -17.63 -9.07
N ALA A 126 -0.83 -18.84 -8.91
CA ALA A 126 -0.94 -19.91 -9.90
C ALA A 126 -2.39 -20.40 -10.11
N SER A 127 -3.23 -20.29 -9.08
CA SER A 127 -4.62 -20.75 -9.12
C SER A 127 -5.52 -19.95 -10.05
N GLY A 128 -5.18 -18.68 -10.35
CA GLY A 128 -6.01 -17.78 -11.15
C GLY A 128 -7.39 -17.46 -10.55
N LYS A 129 -7.61 -17.76 -9.25
CA LYS A 129 -8.93 -17.60 -8.60
C LYS A 129 -9.29 -16.17 -8.22
N GLY A 130 -8.45 -15.19 -8.59
CA GLY A 130 -8.67 -13.78 -8.27
C GLY A 130 -7.72 -12.88 -9.06
N PRO A 131 -7.70 -11.60 -8.80
CA PRO A 131 -6.85 -10.65 -9.50
C PRO A 131 -5.38 -10.71 -9.07
N THR A 132 -5.02 -11.50 -8.04
CA THR A 132 -3.65 -11.60 -7.51
C THR A 132 -2.78 -12.40 -8.47
N VAL A 133 -1.91 -11.70 -9.20
CA VAL A 133 -1.10 -12.28 -10.30
C VAL A 133 0.40 -12.34 -9.98
N ALA A 134 0.84 -11.68 -8.91
CA ALA A 134 2.25 -11.64 -8.50
C ALA A 134 2.36 -11.37 -7.00
N ALA A 135 3.56 -11.54 -6.44
CA ALA A 135 3.83 -11.35 -5.03
C ALA A 135 5.18 -10.69 -4.76
N VAL A 136 5.20 -9.85 -3.73
CA VAL A 136 6.39 -9.43 -2.99
C VAL A 136 6.36 -10.19 -1.66
N ILE A 137 7.28 -11.13 -1.49
CA ILE A 137 7.31 -12.04 -0.35
C ILE A 137 8.16 -11.49 0.80
N GLY A 138 7.97 -12.01 2.01
CA GLY A 138 8.82 -11.70 3.15
C GLY A 138 10.21 -12.31 3.00
N GLY A 139 11.26 -11.56 3.36
CA GLY A 139 12.63 -12.07 3.33
C GLY A 139 13.53 -11.39 4.36
N ARG A 140 14.71 -11.95 4.58
CA ARG A 140 15.67 -11.44 5.57
C ARG A 140 17.06 -11.37 4.95
N PRO A 141 17.38 -10.29 4.20
CA PRO A 141 18.62 -10.16 3.41
C PRO A 141 19.93 -10.39 4.19
N ALA A 142 19.94 -10.12 5.50
CA ALA A 142 21.12 -10.32 6.35
C ALA A 142 21.24 -11.73 6.95
N ARG A 143 20.30 -12.66 6.69
CA ARG A 143 20.39 -14.03 7.22
C ARG A 143 21.35 -14.87 6.40
N GLY A 144 22.04 -15.80 7.07
CA GLY A 144 22.99 -16.70 6.40
C GLY A 144 22.36 -17.67 5.39
N ASP A 145 21.06 -17.97 5.53
CA ASP A 145 20.30 -18.82 4.62
C ASP A 145 19.56 -18.04 3.51
N PHE A 146 19.75 -16.70 3.44
CA PHE A 146 18.99 -15.85 2.49
C PHE A 146 19.26 -16.21 1.03
N ASP A 147 20.50 -16.56 0.67
CA ASP A 147 20.83 -16.95 -0.72
C ASP A 147 20.00 -18.16 -1.15
N SER A 148 19.99 -19.23 -0.35
CA SER A 148 19.20 -20.43 -0.68
C SER A 148 17.69 -20.14 -0.68
N TYR A 149 17.20 -19.33 0.26
CA TYR A 149 15.81 -18.92 0.33
C TYR A 149 15.38 -18.18 -0.92
N ILE A 150 16.13 -17.13 -1.32
CA ILE A 150 15.72 -16.30 -2.43
C ILE A 150 15.87 -16.97 -3.79
N ARG A 151 16.84 -17.87 -3.94
CA ARG A 151 16.96 -18.67 -5.19
C ARG A 151 15.81 -19.66 -5.33
N ARG A 152 15.34 -20.26 -4.21
CA ARG A 152 14.17 -21.15 -4.24
C ARG A 152 12.92 -20.40 -4.71
N PHE A 153 12.59 -19.28 -4.05
CA PHE A 153 11.34 -18.58 -4.30
C PHE A 153 11.40 -17.65 -5.51
N GLY A 154 12.56 -17.03 -5.76
CA GLY A 154 12.79 -16.14 -6.89
C GLY A 154 12.79 -16.85 -8.25
N ALA A 155 12.89 -18.19 -8.27
CA ALA A 155 12.69 -18.99 -9.47
C ALA A 155 11.21 -19.03 -9.93
N SER A 156 10.26 -18.70 -9.05
CA SER A 156 8.85 -18.62 -9.40
C SER A 156 8.56 -17.37 -10.24
N PRO A 157 7.82 -17.48 -11.35
CA PRO A 157 7.44 -16.34 -12.19
C PRO A 157 6.52 -15.36 -11.46
N TYR A 158 5.90 -15.77 -10.36
CA TYR A 158 4.99 -14.97 -9.54
C TYR A 158 5.71 -14.09 -8.55
N VAL A 159 6.92 -14.45 -8.10
CA VAL A 159 7.70 -13.65 -7.13
C VAL A 159 8.40 -12.51 -7.87
N LYS A 160 8.12 -11.27 -7.47
CA LYS A 160 8.66 -10.06 -8.10
C LYS A 160 9.62 -9.29 -7.22
N GLY A 161 9.61 -9.56 -5.92
CA GLY A 161 10.46 -8.85 -4.97
C GLY A 161 10.35 -9.39 -3.55
N ILE A 162 11.07 -8.70 -2.68
CA ILE A 162 11.15 -8.98 -1.24
C ILE A 162 10.81 -7.71 -0.47
N ARG A 163 10.08 -7.86 0.64
CA ARG A 163 9.99 -6.82 1.67
C ARG A 163 10.53 -7.34 3.01
N HIS A 164 11.20 -6.46 3.72
CA HIS A 164 11.61 -6.66 5.11
C HIS A 164 11.27 -5.44 5.94
N ILE A 165 10.15 -5.47 6.65
CA ILE A 165 9.81 -4.42 7.61
C ILE A 165 10.76 -4.56 8.80
N LEU A 166 11.60 -3.55 9.02
CA LEU A 166 12.55 -3.56 10.13
C LEU A 166 11.83 -3.41 11.47
N PRO A 167 12.20 -4.18 12.48
CA PRO A 167 11.68 -4.01 13.83
C PRO A 167 12.31 -2.75 14.48
N GLY A 168 11.48 -1.77 14.81
CA GLY A 168 11.93 -0.53 15.45
C GLY A 168 12.73 0.40 14.52
N ASP A 169 13.28 1.46 15.09
CA ASP A 169 14.18 2.37 14.39
C ASP A 169 15.61 1.75 14.40
N GLN A 170 15.87 0.79 13.51
CA GLN A 170 17.16 0.12 13.40
C GLN A 170 17.80 0.34 12.02
N PRO A 171 18.15 1.60 11.65
CA PRO A 171 18.78 1.89 10.36
C PRO A 171 20.11 1.15 10.18
N GLN A 172 20.78 0.78 11.29
CA GLN A 172 22.07 0.07 11.28
C GLN A 172 22.00 -1.30 10.58
N LEU A 173 20.80 -1.92 10.51
CA LEU A 173 20.66 -3.18 9.78
C LEU A 173 20.87 -2.99 8.28
N TRP A 174 20.44 -1.87 7.72
CA TRP A 174 20.64 -1.54 6.30
C TRP A 174 22.09 -1.18 5.96
N GLU A 175 22.92 -0.88 6.97
CA GLU A 175 24.33 -0.58 6.80
C GLU A 175 25.25 -1.82 6.90
N LYS A 176 24.68 -2.95 7.37
CA LYS A 176 25.45 -4.22 7.46
C LYS A 176 25.77 -4.77 6.09
N GLU A 177 27.00 -5.23 5.92
CA GLU A 177 27.49 -5.78 4.65
C GLU A 177 26.68 -7.01 4.21
N GLU A 178 26.25 -7.85 5.16
CA GLU A 178 25.41 -9.00 4.89
C GLU A 178 24.05 -8.59 4.29
N PHE A 179 23.46 -7.50 4.80
CA PHE A 179 22.21 -6.97 4.28
C PHE A 179 22.41 -6.42 2.86
N ILE A 180 23.46 -5.62 2.64
CA ILE A 180 23.80 -5.03 1.34
C ILE A 180 24.04 -6.12 0.31
N ARG A 181 24.77 -7.19 0.66
CA ARG A 181 24.96 -8.36 -0.23
C ARG A 181 23.64 -9.02 -0.60
N GLY A 182 22.75 -9.21 0.37
CA GLY A 182 21.42 -9.76 0.10
C GLY A 182 20.60 -8.89 -0.84
N ILE A 183 20.68 -7.56 -0.70
CA ILE A 183 19.99 -6.62 -1.61
C ILE A 183 20.60 -6.66 -3.02
N ARG A 184 21.93 -6.72 -3.15
CA ARG A 184 22.59 -6.86 -4.46
C ARG A 184 22.21 -8.16 -5.16
N LEU A 185 22.11 -9.26 -4.41
CA LEU A 185 21.64 -10.53 -4.93
C LEU A 185 20.22 -10.45 -5.51
N LEU A 186 19.32 -9.68 -4.91
CA LEU A 186 18.00 -9.43 -5.51
C LEU A 186 18.14 -8.79 -6.89
N GLY A 187 19.01 -7.81 -7.04
CA GLY A 187 19.30 -7.16 -8.34
C GLY A 187 19.80 -8.15 -9.38
N GLU A 188 20.74 -9.04 -9.01
CA GLU A 188 21.28 -10.09 -9.87
C GLU A 188 20.19 -11.06 -10.33
N LEU A 189 19.20 -11.33 -9.47
CA LEU A 189 18.05 -12.19 -9.77
C LEU A 189 16.89 -11.46 -10.46
N GLY A 190 17.03 -10.15 -10.75
CA GLY A 190 15.97 -9.35 -11.37
C GLY A 190 14.79 -9.05 -10.45
N LEU A 191 14.95 -9.24 -9.13
CA LEU A 191 13.93 -8.98 -8.12
C LEU A 191 14.04 -7.57 -7.55
N SER A 192 12.92 -7.03 -7.04
CA SER A 192 12.89 -5.74 -6.34
C SER A 192 13.02 -5.89 -4.82
N PHE A 193 13.37 -4.77 -4.18
CA PHE A 193 13.28 -4.64 -2.73
C PHE A 193 12.33 -3.50 -2.36
N ASP A 194 11.27 -3.81 -1.60
CA ASP A 194 10.31 -2.83 -1.12
C ASP A 194 10.82 -2.19 0.17
N LEU A 195 11.10 -0.88 0.09
CA LEU A 195 11.51 -0.03 1.20
C LEU A 195 10.27 0.48 1.94
N CYS A 196 10.12 0.13 3.20
CA CYS A 196 9.01 0.59 4.05
C CYS A 196 9.54 1.32 5.31
N PRO A 197 10.39 2.36 5.17
CA PRO A 197 10.94 3.10 6.30
C PRO A 197 9.93 4.06 6.91
N PRO A 198 10.01 4.37 8.22
CA PRO A 198 9.42 5.59 8.72
C PRO A 198 10.13 6.82 8.11
N PRO A 199 9.49 8.02 8.09
CA PRO A 199 10.09 9.22 7.52
C PRO A 199 11.46 9.59 8.09
N THR A 200 11.72 9.25 9.35
CA THR A 200 13.00 9.45 10.04
C THR A 200 14.14 8.58 9.50
N MET A 201 13.83 7.56 8.70
CA MET A 201 14.81 6.63 8.12
C MET A 201 14.98 6.78 6.59
N LEU A 202 14.38 7.80 5.97
CA LEU A 202 14.51 8.01 4.51
C LEU A 202 15.97 8.26 4.08
N GLU A 203 16.76 8.92 4.92
CA GLU A 203 18.19 9.11 4.67
C GLU A 203 18.97 7.77 4.71
N ALA A 204 18.61 6.88 5.63
CA ALA A 204 19.23 5.54 5.66
C ALA A 204 18.83 4.70 4.45
N ALA A 205 17.58 4.86 3.97
CA ALA A 205 17.11 4.24 2.73
C ALA A 205 17.91 4.76 1.52
N ASP A 206 18.14 6.06 1.44
CA ASP A 206 18.97 6.68 0.40
C ASP A 206 20.39 6.08 0.37
N ARG A 207 21.07 5.97 1.52
CA ARG A 207 22.39 5.33 1.62
C ARG A 207 22.39 3.87 1.18
N LEU A 208 21.33 3.10 1.48
CA LEU A 208 21.20 1.73 1.00
C LEU A 208 21.07 1.67 -0.52
N VAL A 209 20.21 2.51 -1.10
CA VAL A 209 20.00 2.58 -2.55
C VAL A 209 21.30 2.92 -3.28
N GLN A 210 22.07 3.89 -2.79
CA GLN A 210 23.40 4.26 -3.34
C GLN A 210 24.37 3.07 -3.39
N LYS A 211 24.34 2.21 -2.37
CA LYS A 211 25.21 1.01 -2.29
C LYS A 211 24.75 -0.15 -3.20
N CYS A 212 23.52 -0.08 -3.72
CA CYS A 212 22.91 -1.16 -4.51
C CYS A 212 22.33 -0.66 -5.84
N PRO A 213 23.13 -0.03 -6.72
CA PRO A 213 22.61 0.60 -7.95
C PRO A 213 22.01 -0.40 -8.96
N GLY A 214 22.40 -1.68 -8.88
CA GLY A 214 21.86 -2.76 -9.73
C GLY A 214 20.54 -3.34 -9.27
N THR A 215 20.03 -2.95 -8.09
CA THR A 215 18.76 -3.45 -7.53
C THR A 215 17.64 -2.43 -7.77
N ARG A 216 16.47 -2.90 -8.15
CA ARG A 216 15.26 -2.07 -8.25
C ARG A 216 14.63 -1.92 -6.88
N PHE A 217 14.29 -0.68 -6.50
CA PHE A 217 13.64 -0.39 -5.24
C PHE A 217 12.25 0.17 -5.43
N ILE A 218 11.37 -0.15 -4.50
CA ILE A 218 10.05 0.44 -4.39
C ILE A 218 9.93 1.12 -3.03
N LEU A 219 9.69 2.42 -3.02
CA LEU A 219 9.40 3.16 -1.79
C LEU A 219 7.91 3.01 -1.47
N ASP A 220 7.58 2.22 -0.47
CA ASP A 220 6.20 2.03 -0.02
C ASP A 220 5.61 3.30 0.62
N HIS A 221 4.31 3.51 0.42
CA HIS A 221 3.46 4.43 1.18
C HIS A 221 3.94 5.88 1.16
N CYS A 222 4.44 6.36 0.03
CA CYS A 222 5.00 7.71 -0.06
C CYS A 222 6.05 7.96 1.04
N GLY A 223 6.89 6.97 1.36
CA GLY A 223 7.84 7.05 2.47
C GLY A 223 7.17 7.15 3.84
N ASN A 224 6.00 6.54 4.01
CA ASN A 224 5.22 6.53 5.25
C ASN A 224 4.87 7.92 5.79
N ALA A 225 4.60 8.88 4.90
CA ALA A 225 4.22 10.23 5.27
C ALA A 225 2.99 10.25 6.19
N ASP A 226 2.99 11.14 7.18
CA ASP A 226 1.85 11.41 8.05
C ASP A 226 1.06 12.60 7.51
N PRO A 227 -0.20 12.43 7.04
CA PRO A 227 -1.00 13.53 6.53
C PRO A 227 -1.15 14.71 7.50
N VAL A 228 -1.16 14.45 8.81
CA VAL A 228 -1.27 15.50 9.84
C VAL A 228 -0.12 16.50 9.78
N ALA A 229 1.06 16.07 9.32
CA ALA A 229 2.22 16.95 9.14
C ALA A 229 1.98 18.06 8.09
N PHE A 230 1.08 17.83 7.15
CA PHE A 230 0.82 18.73 6.02
C PHE A 230 -0.45 19.56 6.19
N MET A 231 -1.23 19.31 7.25
CA MET A 231 -2.45 20.06 7.52
C MET A 231 -2.16 21.44 8.09
N SER A 232 -2.92 22.46 7.65
CA SER A 232 -2.85 23.79 8.24
C SER A 232 -3.39 23.81 9.67
N LYS A 233 -2.96 24.77 10.49
CA LYS A 233 -3.50 24.96 11.85
C LYS A 233 -5.03 25.15 11.86
N ALA A 234 -5.59 25.78 10.84
CA ALA A 234 -7.04 25.93 10.69
C ALA A 234 -7.70 24.58 10.45
N ARG A 235 -7.13 23.77 9.53
CA ARG A 235 -7.64 22.43 9.21
C ARG A 235 -7.57 21.49 10.43
N LEU A 236 -6.46 21.51 11.17
CA LEU A 236 -6.30 20.72 12.40
C LEU A 236 -7.40 21.05 13.43
N ARG A 237 -7.68 22.36 13.63
CA ARG A 237 -8.77 22.80 14.53
C ARG A 237 -10.13 22.35 14.04
N THR A 238 -10.45 22.55 12.75
CA THR A 238 -11.75 22.19 12.18
C THR A 238 -11.98 20.68 12.24
N ALA A 239 -10.95 19.89 11.99
CA ALA A 239 -11.01 18.43 12.07
C ALA A 239 -10.84 17.90 13.51
N GLN A 240 -10.66 18.78 14.51
CA GLN A 240 -10.45 18.41 15.92
C GLN A 240 -9.31 17.37 16.09
N ILE A 241 -8.18 17.59 15.41
CA ILE A 241 -7.00 16.72 15.48
C ILE A 241 -6.08 17.28 16.56
N ASP A 242 -5.89 16.51 17.63
CA ASP A 242 -5.11 16.88 18.82
C ASP A 242 -3.82 16.05 18.97
N ARG A 243 -3.36 15.41 17.92
CA ARG A 243 -2.08 14.71 17.92
C ARG A 243 -1.01 15.49 17.16
N ALA A 244 0.22 15.42 17.65
CA ALA A 244 1.37 15.92 16.89
C ALA A 244 1.66 15.01 15.68
N PRO A 245 2.17 15.56 14.58
CA PRO A 245 2.66 14.76 13.47
C PRO A 245 3.92 13.97 13.88
N HIS A 246 4.14 12.85 13.21
CA HIS A 246 5.26 11.96 13.52
C HIS A 246 6.60 12.43 12.90
N HIS A 247 6.57 13.42 12.01
CA HIS A 247 7.73 14.01 11.34
C HIS A 247 7.42 15.44 10.90
N SER A 248 8.45 16.21 10.54
CA SER A 248 8.24 17.50 9.88
C SER A 248 8.06 17.32 8.36
N PRO A 249 7.29 18.20 7.68
CA PRO A 249 7.17 18.17 6.22
C PRO A 249 8.52 18.33 5.50
N GLY A 250 9.39 19.18 6.01
CA GLY A 250 10.72 19.43 5.42
C GLY A 250 11.60 18.18 5.44
N GLN A 251 11.74 17.52 6.59
CA GLN A 251 12.52 16.29 6.73
C GLN A 251 12.05 15.19 5.77
N TRP A 252 10.71 15.01 5.67
CA TRP A 252 10.16 14.03 4.75
C TRP A 252 10.43 14.42 3.29
N ARG A 253 10.24 15.70 2.93
CA ARG A 253 10.48 16.18 1.55
C ARG A 253 11.92 15.95 1.12
N GLU A 254 12.89 16.32 1.95
CA GLU A 254 14.32 16.09 1.67
C GLU A 254 14.61 14.60 1.41
N GLY A 255 14.01 13.69 2.19
CA GLY A 255 14.17 12.26 1.99
C GLY A 255 13.55 11.77 0.69
N ILE A 256 12.36 12.28 0.32
CA ILE A 256 11.69 11.97 -0.96
C ILE A 256 12.52 12.46 -2.13
N ASP A 257 13.00 13.68 -2.09
CA ASP A 257 13.79 14.29 -3.18
C ASP A 257 15.11 13.53 -3.41
N ARG A 258 15.79 13.10 -2.33
CA ARG A 258 17.00 12.25 -2.43
C ARG A 258 16.69 10.91 -3.08
N LEU A 259 15.67 10.20 -2.61
CA LEU A 259 15.28 8.90 -3.17
C LEU A 259 14.80 9.01 -4.61
N ALA A 260 14.10 10.09 -4.95
CA ALA A 260 13.67 10.35 -6.32
C ALA A 260 14.84 10.64 -7.28
N GLY A 261 15.98 11.10 -6.76
CA GLY A 261 17.22 11.27 -7.53
C GLY A 261 17.80 9.96 -8.08
N HIS A 262 17.41 8.80 -7.54
CA HIS A 262 17.89 7.50 -8.01
C HIS A 262 16.95 6.92 -9.09
N PRO A 263 17.45 6.60 -10.31
CA PRO A 263 16.62 6.10 -11.41
C PRO A 263 16.03 4.69 -11.15
N ASN A 264 16.62 3.93 -10.23
CA ASN A 264 16.21 2.58 -9.84
C ASN A 264 15.19 2.56 -8.68
N VAL A 265 14.65 3.72 -8.27
CA VAL A 265 13.61 3.84 -7.24
C VAL A 265 12.29 4.27 -7.85
N VAL A 266 11.22 3.54 -7.49
CA VAL A 266 9.82 3.84 -7.82
C VAL A 266 9.07 4.15 -6.53
N CYS A 267 8.17 5.12 -6.55
CA CYS A 267 7.33 5.46 -5.40
C CYS A 267 5.94 4.84 -5.51
N LYS A 268 5.51 4.15 -4.48
CA LYS A 268 4.15 3.61 -4.36
C LYS A 268 3.25 4.61 -3.66
N ILE A 269 2.27 5.10 -4.41
CA ILE A 269 1.21 5.98 -3.90
C ILE A 269 0.17 5.10 -3.20
N SER A 270 0.37 4.90 -1.91
CA SER A 270 -0.39 3.96 -1.08
C SER A 270 -0.27 4.30 0.41
N GLY A 271 -1.00 3.63 1.28
CA GLY A 271 -0.82 3.56 2.74
C GLY A 271 -1.04 4.85 3.52
N ILE A 272 -0.94 6.02 2.91
CA ILE A 272 -1.11 7.31 3.60
C ILE A 272 -2.53 7.50 4.14
N ILE A 273 -3.52 6.90 3.47
CA ILE A 273 -4.92 6.95 3.92
C ILE A 273 -5.10 6.27 5.28
N ALA A 274 -4.42 5.16 5.55
CA ALA A 274 -4.47 4.48 6.84
C ALA A 274 -3.92 5.30 8.01
N ARG A 275 -3.17 6.38 7.71
CA ARG A 275 -2.59 7.32 8.69
C ARG A 275 -3.39 8.59 8.83
N ALA A 276 -4.36 8.81 7.95
CA ALA A 276 -5.24 9.97 8.01
C ALA A 276 -6.17 9.89 9.26
N PRO A 277 -6.66 11.02 9.75
CA PRO A 277 -7.62 11.03 10.85
C PRO A 277 -8.92 10.33 10.45
N ALA A 278 -9.24 9.21 11.10
CA ALA A 278 -10.45 8.45 10.80
C ALA A 278 -11.70 9.35 10.86
N ASP A 279 -12.63 9.16 9.92
CA ASP A 279 -13.92 9.88 9.80
C ASP A 279 -13.82 11.41 9.65
N ARG A 280 -12.60 11.97 9.47
CA ARG A 280 -12.38 13.43 9.44
C ARG A 280 -11.45 13.89 8.33
N TRP A 281 -10.87 12.98 7.58
CA TRP A 281 -10.02 13.30 6.44
C TRP A 281 -10.82 13.73 5.22
N VAL A 282 -10.17 14.46 4.34
CA VAL A 282 -10.66 14.78 3.00
C VAL A 282 -9.52 14.59 2.00
N PRO A 283 -9.79 14.40 0.70
CA PRO A 283 -8.74 14.23 -0.31
C PRO A 283 -7.67 15.31 -0.29
N GLU A 284 -8.05 16.53 0.04
CA GLU A 284 -7.17 17.70 0.12
C GLU A 284 -6.11 17.57 1.24
N ASP A 285 -6.35 16.76 2.27
CA ASP A 285 -5.38 16.46 3.34
C ASP A 285 -4.24 15.54 2.85
N LEU A 286 -4.50 14.74 1.81
CA LEU A 286 -3.56 13.78 1.21
C LEU A 286 -2.85 14.38 -0.01
N ALA A 287 -3.47 15.35 -0.67
CA ALA A 287 -3.00 15.94 -1.92
C ALA A 287 -1.55 16.49 -1.85
N PRO A 288 -1.11 17.16 -0.78
CA PRO A 288 0.27 17.63 -0.67
C PRO A 288 1.31 16.51 -0.76
N ILE A 289 1.02 15.34 -0.18
CA ILE A 289 1.91 14.18 -0.19
C ILE A 289 1.92 13.54 -1.57
N VAL A 290 0.74 13.26 -2.12
CA VAL A 290 0.58 12.63 -3.44
C VAL A 290 1.26 13.45 -4.52
N ASN A 291 0.95 14.75 -4.59
CA ASN A 291 1.52 15.64 -5.60
C ASN A 291 3.03 15.76 -5.45
N ALA A 292 3.53 15.87 -4.21
CA ALA A 292 4.97 15.92 -3.95
C ALA A 292 5.72 14.68 -4.46
N CYS A 293 5.15 13.48 -4.24
CA CYS A 293 5.75 12.24 -4.75
C CYS A 293 5.69 12.16 -6.28
N ILE A 294 4.55 12.53 -6.90
CA ILE A 294 4.42 12.55 -8.35
C ILE A 294 5.42 13.53 -8.98
N ASP A 295 5.55 14.73 -8.42
CA ASP A 295 6.44 15.76 -8.94
C ASP A 295 7.92 15.38 -8.78
N ALA A 296 8.30 14.72 -7.67
CA ALA A 296 9.68 14.30 -7.43
C ALA A 296 10.09 13.10 -8.29
N PHE A 297 9.24 12.04 -8.35
CA PHE A 297 9.57 10.81 -9.07
C PHE A 297 9.24 10.87 -10.57
N GLY A 298 8.43 11.84 -10.98
CA GLY A 298 7.96 11.96 -12.37
C GLY A 298 6.88 10.90 -12.70
N GLU A 299 6.27 11.06 -13.87
CA GLU A 299 5.12 10.25 -14.29
C GLU A 299 5.44 8.76 -14.50
N ASP A 300 6.70 8.41 -14.76
CA ASP A 300 7.14 7.06 -15.09
C ASP A 300 7.54 6.21 -13.88
N ARG A 301 7.69 6.82 -12.70
CA ARG A 301 8.17 6.14 -11.49
C ARG A 301 7.23 6.26 -10.29
N VAL A 302 5.93 6.34 -10.56
CA VAL A 302 4.87 6.29 -9.54
C VAL A 302 3.90 5.16 -9.89
N ILE A 303 3.47 4.40 -8.87
CA ILE A 303 2.51 3.28 -9.00
C ILE A 303 1.47 3.34 -7.89
N PHE A 304 0.24 2.92 -8.19
CA PHE A 304 -0.85 2.85 -7.22
C PHE A 304 -0.76 1.58 -6.35
N GLY A 305 -1.15 1.69 -5.08
CA GLY A 305 -1.42 0.57 -4.19
C GLY A 305 -2.55 0.89 -3.20
N SER A 306 -3.40 -0.10 -2.92
CA SER A 306 -4.51 0.10 -2.00
C SER A 306 -4.09 0.07 -0.53
N ASP A 307 -3.09 -0.75 -0.20
CA ASP A 307 -2.75 -1.14 1.16
C ASP A 307 -3.95 -1.82 1.88
N TRP A 308 -4.82 -2.49 1.11
CA TRP A 308 -5.94 -3.24 1.67
C TRP A 308 -5.46 -4.52 2.34
N PRO A 309 -5.97 -4.88 3.52
CA PRO A 309 -7.07 -4.26 4.26
C PRO A 309 -6.64 -3.17 5.24
N VAL A 310 -5.35 -2.81 5.30
CA VAL A 310 -4.84 -1.80 6.24
C VAL A 310 -5.49 -0.43 6.03
N CYS A 311 -5.79 -0.06 4.79
CA CYS A 311 -6.53 1.17 4.48
C CYS A 311 -7.88 1.26 5.21
N THR A 312 -8.52 0.11 5.53
CA THR A 312 -9.82 0.07 6.22
C THR A 312 -9.79 0.54 7.67
N LEU A 313 -8.62 0.79 8.22
CA LEU A 313 -8.49 1.47 9.51
C LEU A 313 -9.12 2.87 9.48
N THR A 314 -9.15 3.49 8.31
CA THR A 314 -9.60 4.89 8.12
C THR A 314 -10.64 5.03 7.02
N ALA A 315 -10.50 4.32 5.89
CA ALA A 315 -11.37 4.45 4.73
C ALA A 315 -11.51 3.11 4.00
N SER A 316 -12.61 2.89 3.29
CA SER A 316 -12.74 1.76 2.38
C SER A 316 -11.72 1.88 1.23
N LEU A 317 -11.41 0.75 0.58
CA LEU A 317 -10.58 0.74 -0.62
C LEU A 317 -11.16 1.65 -1.72
N ARG A 318 -12.48 1.63 -1.89
CA ARG A 318 -13.18 2.50 -2.83
C ARG A 318 -12.94 3.98 -2.54
N GLU A 319 -13.15 4.42 -1.30
CA GLU A 319 -12.92 5.83 -0.91
C GLU A 319 -11.48 6.26 -1.16
N TRP A 320 -10.50 5.36 -0.95
CA TRP A 320 -9.10 5.65 -1.27
C TRP A 320 -8.88 5.82 -2.78
N VAL A 321 -9.41 4.92 -3.61
CA VAL A 321 -9.31 5.02 -5.08
C VAL A 321 -9.95 6.33 -5.56
N GLU A 322 -11.18 6.62 -5.12
CA GLU A 322 -11.92 7.84 -5.50
C GLU A 322 -11.18 9.11 -5.03
N ALA A 323 -10.62 9.11 -3.83
CA ALA A 323 -9.83 10.22 -3.32
C ALA A 323 -8.58 10.46 -4.17
N LEU A 324 -7.84 9.40 -4.51
CA LEU A 324 -6.66 9.54 -5.36
C LEU A 324 -7.03 10.01 -6.77
N GLN A 325 -8.10 9.47 -7.36
CA GLN A 325 -8.60 9.92 -8.66
C GLN A 325 -8.94 11.43 -8.64
N LYS A 326 -9.59 11.90 -7.56
CA LYS A 326 -9.88 13.33 -7.36
C LYS A 326 -8.61 14.16 -7.24
N ILE A 327 -7.62 13.70 -6.46
CA ILE A 327 -6.35 14.43 -6.26
C ILE A 327 -5.59 14.61 -7.58
N VAL A 328 -5.66 13.62 -8.48
CA VAL A 328 -4.93 13.65 -9.76
C VAL A 328 -5.80 14.02 -10.96
N ALA A 329 -7.04 14.49 -10.72
CA ALA A 329 -7.99 14.77 -11.79
C ALA A 329 -7.47 15.77 -12.82
N ASP A 330 -6.75 16.79 -12.36
CA ASP A 330 -6.18 17.85 -13.21
C ASP A 330 -4.83 17.45 -13.86
N ARG A 331 -4.30 16.25 -13.52
CA ARG A 331 -3.09 15.73 -14.17
C ARG A 331 -3.41 15.17 -15.56
N PRO A 332 -2.47 15.20 -16.51
CA PRO A 332 -2.68 14.64 -17.85
C PRO A 332 -3.18 13.19 -17.79
N LEU A 333 -4.06 12.82 -18.72
CA LEU A 333 -4.60 11.45 -18.81
C LEU A 333 -3.49 10.40 -18.88
N ALA A 334 -2.43 10.66 -19.64
CA ALA A 334 -1.26 9.77 -19.74
C ALA A 334 -0.60 9.49 -18.38
N LEU A 335 -0.45 10.52 -17.53
CA LEU A 335 0.09 10.34 -16.17
C LEU A 335 -0.84 9.47 -15.33
N ARG A 336 -2.15 9.72 -15.39
CA ARG A 336 -3.15 8.92 -14.65
C ARG A 336 -3.14 7.45 -15.08
N GLN A 337 -3.06 7.19 -16.39
CA GLN A 337 -2.92 5.82 -16.92
C GLN A 337 -1.61 5.14 -16.48
N LYS A 338 -0.52 5.87 -16.44
CA LYS A 338 0.77 5.39 -15.92
C LYS A 338 0.67 5.05 -14.43
N LEU A 339 0.15 5.95 -13.61
CA LEU A 339 0.01 5.79 -12.16
C LEU A 339 -0.84 4.56 -11.81
N PHE A 340 -2.01 4.41 -12.43
CA PHE A 340 -2.95 3.36 -12.05
C PHE A 340 -2.68 2.00 -12.71
N TYR A 341 -1.96 1.99 -13.87
CA TYR A 341 -1.84 0.76 -14.63
C TYR A 341 -0.45 0.54 -15.26
N GLN A 342 -0.03 1.41 -16.19
CA GLN A 342 1.06 1.11 -17.12
C GLN A 342 2.41 0.92 -16.42
N ASN A 343 2.72 1.77 -15.43
CA ASN A 343 3.97 1.66 -14.68
C ASN A 343 4.05 0.36 -13.89
N ALA A 344 2.95 -0.08 -13.27
CA ALA A 344 2.90 -1.34 -12.54
C ALA A 344 3.14 -2.53 -13.48
N VAL A 345 2.47 -2.56 -14.65
CA VAL A 345 2.67 -3.60 -15.67
C VAL A 345 4.14 -3.66 -16.10
N ARG A 346 4.73 -2.50 -16.43
CA ARG A 346 6.14 -2.42 -16.84
C ARG A 346 7.09 -2.83 -15.71
N PHE A 347 6.89 -2.31 -14.52
CA PHE A 347 7.83 -2.47 -13.40
C PHE A 347 7.89 -3.91 -12.89
N TYR A 348 6.73 -4.56 -12.78
CA TYR A 348 6.63 -5.94 -12.32
C TYR A 348 6.64 -6.97 -13.48
N GLY A 349 6.70 -6.53 -14.73
CA GLY A 349 6.65 -7.42 -15.89
C GLY A 349 5.39 -8.29 -15.89
N LEU A 350 4.23 -7.63 -15.77
CA LEU A 350 2.93 -8.32 -15.78
C LEU A 350 2.45 -8.50 -17.21
N SER A 351 2.08 -9.73 -17.56
CA SER A 351 1.46 -10.08 -18.82
C SER A 351 -0.05 -9.83 -18.81
#